data_2676f27250407ba2aaa3253b7190bef5
#
_entry.id   2676f27250407ba2aaa3253b7190bef5
#
_cell.length_a   1.000
_cell.length_b   1.000
_cell.length_c   1.000
_cell.angle_alpha   90.00
_cell.angle_beta   90.00
_cell.angle_gamma   90.00
#
_symmetry.space_group_name_H-M   'P 1'
#
loop_
_entity.id
_entity.type
_entity.pdbx_description
1 polymer ?
#
loop_
_entity_poly.entity_id
_entity_poly.type
_entity_poly.pdbx_seq_one_letter_code
_entity_poly.pdbx_strand_id
1 'polypeptide(L)'
;VLSAILIFFAILAFTTTPARAQGTWLETRMIRAICSSEATPVANTDRLARRLNLTDPQKAALKDLTDASASAAASAQKSLCADKPDLSTTPGRMAFAEKMADTRLAGLKAVEPKLQAFYDSLDANQKKAFDTGGR
;
A
#
# COMPACT_ATOMS: atom_id res chain seq x y z
N VAL A 1 61.25 -22.78 -15.76
CA VAL A 1 60.62 -21.48 -16.08
C VAL A 1 59.28 -21.64 -16.81
N LEU A 2 58.64 -22.82 -16.72
CA LEU A 2 57.38 -23.11 -17.45
C LEU A 2 56.22 -23.56 -16.52
N SER A 3 56.34 -23.36 -15.20
CA SER A 3 55.28 -23.81 -14.24
C SER A 3 54.50 -22.70 -13.56
N ALA A 4 54.63 -21.44 -13.99
CA ALA A 4 53.99 -20.29 -13.29
C ALA A 4 52.80 -19.65 -14.05
N ILE A 5 52.35 -20.20 -15.18
CA ILE A 5 51.32 -19.56 -16.04
C ILE A 5 49.97 -20.26 -15.97
N LEU A 6 49.82 -21.38 -15.26
CA LEU A 6 48.57 -22.15 -15.21
C LEU A 6 47.69 -21.91 -13.97
N ILE A 7 48.02 -20.96 -13.08
CA ILE A 7 47.22 -20.69 -11.87
C ILE A 7 46.35 -19.42 -11.99
N PHE A 8 46.38 -18.70 -13.09
CA PHE A 8 45.65 -17.41 -13.20
C PHE A 8 44.33 -17.48 -13.96
N PHE A 9 43.85 -18.67 -14.35
CA PHE A 9 42.59 -18.79 -15.11
C PHE A 9 41.41 -19.41 -14.35
N ALA A 10 41.51 -19.61 -13.05
CA ALA A 10 40.49 -20.33 -12.28
C ALA A 10 39.63 -19.45 -11.32
N ILE A 11 39.70 -18.15 -11.39
CA ILE A 11 38.87 -17.28 -10.48
C ILE A 11 38.18 -16.20 -11.31
N LEU A 12 37.24 -16.58 -12.16
CA LEU A 12 36.22 -15.67 -12.69
C LEU A 12 34.95 -16.45 -13.09
N ALA A 13 34.55 -17.40 -12.25
CA ALA A 13 33.18 -17.82 -12.22
C ALA A 13 32.41 -16.80 -11.32
N PHE A 14 32.27 -15.57 -11.80
CA PHE A 14 31.24 -14.70 -11.31
C PHE A 14 29.91 -15.43 -11.56
N THR A 15 29.37 -16.03 -10.51
CA THR A 15 27.96 -16.45 -10.46
C THR A 15 27.14 -15.20 -10.65
N THR A 16 26.88 -14.84 -11.87
CA THR A 16 25.83 -13.88 -12.23
C THR A 16 24.51 -14.55 -11.88
N THR A 17 24.13 -14.51 -10.61
CA THR A 17 22.76 -14.75 -10.21
C THR A 17 21.93 -13.69 -10.96
N PRO A 18 21.00 -14.10 -11.84
CA PRO A 18 20.26 -13.14 -12.62
C PRO A 18 19.42 -12.28 -11.65
N ALA A 19 19.78 -11.01 -11.50
CA ALA A 19 19.03 -10.02 -10.73
C ALA A 19 17.55 -9.91 -11.16
N ARG A 20 17.21 -10.49 -12.32
CA ARG A 20 15.85 -10.61 -12.85
C ARG A 20 14.92 -11.52 -12.04
N ALA A 21 15.43 -12.54 -11.35
CA ALA A 21 14.58 -13.48 -10.61
C ALA A 21 14.05 -12.89 -9.29
N GLN A 22 14.70 -11.87 -8.73
CA GLN A 22 14.30 -11.28 -7.45
C GLN A 22 13.16 -10.28 -7.61
N GLY A 23 13.08 -9.52 -8.73
CA GLY A 23 12.01 -8.57 -8.99
C GLY A 23 10.64 -9.26 -9.16
N THR A 24 10.57 -10.26 -10.02
CA THR A 24 9.33 -10.99 -10.33
C THR A 24 8.77 -11.75 -9.12
N TRP A 25 9.63 -12.24 -8.22
CA TRP A 25 9.19 -12.93 -7.01
C TRP A 25 8.54 -11.98 -5.99
N LEU A 26 9.13 -10.81 -5.76
CA LEU A 26 8.58 -9.79 -4.84
C LEU A 26 7.24 -9.24 -5.37
N GLU A 27 7.15 -8.95 -6.65
CA GLU A 27 5.96 -8.45 -7.31
C GLU A 27 4.82 -9.48 -7.26
N THR A 28 5.10 -10.75 -7.57
CA THR A 28 4.12 -11.84 -7.49
C THR A 28 3.63 -12.05 -6.05
N ARG A 29 4.55 -11.94 -5.07
CA ARG A 29 4.20 -12.04 -3.65
C ARG A 29 3.33 -10.88 -3.19
N MET A 30 3.64 -9.66 -3.64
CA MET A 30 2.86 -8.46 -3.33
C MET A 30 1.44 -8.56 -3.88
N ILE A 31 1.26 -8.95 -5.15
CA ILE A 31 -0.06 -9.14 -5.74
C ILE A 31 -0.83 -10.23 -5.02
N ARG A 32 -0.18 -11.36 -4.70
CA ARG A 32 -0.83 -12.41 -3.93
C ARG A 32 -1.29 -11.89 -2.57
N ALA A 33 -0.44 -11.12 -1.87
CA ALA A 33 -0.80 -10.54 -0.58
C ALA A 33 -2.00 -9.60 -0.69
N ILE A 34 -2.02 -8.72 -1.70
CA ILE A 34 -3.13 -7.79 -1.95
C ILE A 34 -4.42 -8.55 -2.27
N CYS A 35 -4.34 -9.59 -3.12
CA CYS A 35 -5.53 -10.27 -3.63
C CYS A 35 -6.04 -11.40 -2.72
N SER A 36 -5.22 -11.91 -1.79
CA SER A 36 -5.63 -12.93 -0.83
C SER A 36 -6.00 -12.40 0.55
N SER A 37 -5.66 -11.14 0.85
CA SER A 37 -6.04 -10.53 2.11
C SER A 37 -7.50 -10.09 2.07
N GLU A 38 -8.29 -10.47 3.06
CA GLU A 38 -9.55 -9.75 3.32
C GLU A 38 -9.20 -8.30 3.63
N ALA A 39 -9.99 -7.35 3.08
CA ALA A 39 -9.80 -5.94 3.37
C ALA A 39 -9.80 -5.75 4.89
N THR A 40 -8.63 -5.49 5.46
CA THR A 40 -8.50 -5.33 6.91
C THR A 40 -9.32 -4.12 7.35
N PRO A 41 -10.23 -4.26 8.30
CA PRO A 41 -10.97 -3.12 8.84
C PRO A 41 -9.97 -2.08 9.35
N VAL A 42 -10.30 -0.80 9.12
CA VAL A 42 -9.47 0.31 9.61
C VAL A 42 -9.28 0.15 11.12
N ALA A 43 -8.06 -0.21 11.52
CA ALA A 43 -7.77 -0.60 12.88
C ALA A 43 -7.96 0.57 13.86
N ASN A 44 -8.65 0.32 14.97
CA ASN A 44 -8.69 1.16 16.16
C ASN A 44 -9.40 2.51 16.09
N THR A 45 -10.56 2.59 15.41
CA THR A 45 -11.46 3.75 15.49
C THR A 45 -11.87 4.06 16.93
N ASP A 46 -12.12 3.04 17.76
CA ASP A 46 -12.45 3.20 19.17
C ASP A 46 -11.30 3.82 19.98
N ARG A 47 -10.05 3.43 19.69
CA ARG A 47 -8.89 4.05 20.33
C ARG A 47 -8.78 5.53 19.95
N LEU A 48 -8.99 5.85 18.67
CA LEU A 48 -8.97 7.22 18.17
C LEU A 48 -10.09 8.03 18.81
N ALA A 49 -11.32 7.50 18.85
CA ALA A 49 -12.47 8.14 19.47
C ALA A 49 -12.23 8.45 20.96
N ARG A 50 -11.67 7.52 21.71
CA ARG A 50 -11.29 7.74 23.13
C ARG A 50 -10.18 8.78 23.28
N ARG A 51 -9.13 8.69 22.46
CA ARG A 51 -7.98 9.61 22.53
C ARG A 51 -8.36 11.05 22.26
N LEU A 52 -9.26 11.26 21.30
CA LEU A 52 -9.75 12.58 20.93
C LEU A 52 -10.96 13.02 21.75
N ASN A 53 -11.48 12.16 22.63
CA ASN A 53 -12.69 12.41 23.41
C ASN A 53 -13.86 12.89 22.53
N LEU A 54 -14.14 12.12 21.45
CA LEU A 54 -15.13 12.49 20.45
C LEU A 54 -16.54 12.48 21.00
N THR A 55 -17.31 13.50 20.62
CA THR A 55 -18.76 13.55 20.82
C THR A 55 -19.48 12.54 19.91
N ASP A 56 -20.76 12.23 20.16
CA ASP A 56 -21.49 11.26 19.34
C ASP A 56 -21.65 11.69 17.88
N PRO A 57 -21.90 12.98 17.53
CA PRO A 57 -21.85 13.42 16.13
C PRO A 57 -20.45 13.22 15.47
N GLN A 58 -19.38 13.48 16.22
CA GLN A 58 -18.01 13.26 15.71
C GLN A 58 -17.70 11.78 15.51
N LYS A 59 -18.20 10.90 16.37
CA LYS A 59 -18.09 9.43 16.19
C LYS A 59 -18.83 8.96 14.94
N ALA A 60 -20.02 9.54 14.66
CA ALA A 60 -20.75 9.25 13.44
C ALA A 60 -19.95 9.68 12.19
N ALA A 61 -19.35 10.88 12.18
CA ALA A 61 -18.49 11.33 11.09
C ALA A 61 -17.24 10.46 10.93
N LEU A 62 -16.63 10.01 12.05
CA LEU A 62 -15.51 9.05 12.00
C LEU A 62 -15.94 7.70 11.40
N LYS A 63 -17.12 7.22 11.73
CA LYS A 63 -17.68 6.00 11.16
C LYS A 63 -17.86 6.15 9.64
N ASP A 64 -18.42 7.23 9.17
CA ASP A 64 -18.58 7.52 7.74
C ASP A 64 -17.24 7.52 7.00
N LEU A 65 -16.21 8.11 7.62
CA LEU A 65 -14.84 8.10 7.10
C LEU A 65 -14.27 6.68 7.02
N THR A 66 -14.48 5.86 8.03
CA THR A 66 -13.99 4.48 8.06
C THR A 66 -14.71 3.59 7.06
N ASP A 67 -16.02 3.75 6.91
CA ASP A 67 -16.84 3.03 5.94
C ASP A 67 -16.42 3.40 4.49
N ALA A 68 -16.16 4.68 4.22
CA ALA A 68 -15.65 5.14 2.93
C ALA A 68 -14.25 4.57 2.65
N SER A 69 -13.38 4.53 3.65
CA SER A 69 -12.03 3.96 3.53
C SER A 69 -12.08 2.45 3.25
N ALA A 70 -12.95 1.71 3.95
CA ALA A 70 -13.16 0.28 3.71
C ALA A 70 -13.71 0.01 2.31
N SER A 71 -14.69 0.79 1.86
CA SER A 71 -15.26 0.71 0.51
C SER A 71 -14.21 1.01 -0.57
N ALA A 72 -13.40 2.05 -0.37
CA ALA A 72 -12.30 2.39 -1.28
C ALA A 72 -11.25 1.27 -1.36
N ALA A 73 -10.89 0.67 -0.22
CA ALA A 73 -9.95 -0.46 -0.17
C ALA A 73 -10.50 -1.70 -0.91
N ALA A 74 -11.77 -2.04 -0.70
CA ALA A 74 -12.42 -3.15 -1.38
C ALA A 74 -12.50 -2.92 -2.91
N SER A 75 -12.82 -1.70 -3.33
CA SER A 75 -12.85 -1.31 -4.74
C SER A 75 -11.47 -1.37 -5.38
N ALA A 76 -10.43 -0.90 -4.66
CA ALA A 76 -9.04 -1.00 -5.07
C ALA A 76 -8.60 -2.46 -5.27
N GLN A 77 -8.88 -3.31 -4.29
CA GLN A 77 -8.58 -4.73 -4.35
C GLN A 77 -9.27 -5.40 -5.56
N LYS A 78 -10.57 -5.15 -5.73
CA LYS A 78 -11.33 -5.68 -6.86
C LYS A 78 -10.72 -5.24 -8.19
N SER A 79 -10.39 -3.95 -8.35
CA SER A 79 -9.78 -3.42 -9.56
C SER A 79 -8.41 -4.03 -9.85
N LEU A 80 -7.53 -4.13 -8.84
CA LEU A 80 -6.18 -4.67 -9.01
C LEU A 80 -6.16 -6.17 -9.29
N CYS A 81 -7.16 -6.91 -8.78
CA CYS A 81 -7.22 -8.36 -8.86
C CYS A 81 -8.11 -8.89 -10.01
N ALA A 82 -8.85 -8.02 -10.71
CA ALA A 82 -9.72 -8.40 -11.82
C ALA A 82 -8.94 -9.02 -12.99
N ASP A 83 -7.79 -8.42 -13.32
CA ASP A 83 -6.91 -8.88 -14.38
C ASP A 83 -5.55 -9.24 -13.77
N LYS A 84 -5.06 -10.45 -14.04
CA LYS A 84 -3.71 -10.84 -13.62
C LYS A 84 -2.69 -10.08 -14.49
N PRO A 85 -1.93 -9.14 -13.93
CA PRO A 85 -0.93 -8.42 -14.70
C PRO A 85 0.21 -9.36 -15.09
N ASP A 86 0.72 -9.22 -16.32
CA ASP A 86 1.95 -9.89 -16.74
C ASP A 86 3.17 -9.12 -16.21
N LEU A 87 3.61 -9.46 -15.02
CA LEU A 87 4.78 -8.85 -14.38
C LEU A 87 6.11 -9.40 -14.89
N SER A 88 6.10 -10.37 -15.81
CA SER A 88 7.31 -10.91 -16.39
C SER A 88 7.97 -9.94 -17.38
N THR A 89 7.20 -9.00 -17.93
CA THR A 89 7.64 -8.02 -18.91
C THR A 89 7.77 -6.61 -18.31
N THR A 90 8.70 -5.80 -18.84
CA THR A 90 8.81 -4.39 -18.42
C THR A 90 7.56 -3.56 -18.74
N PRO A 91 6.94 -3.67 -19.93
CA PRO A 91 5.66 -3.00 -20.18
C PRO A 91 4.54 -3.45 -19.24
N GLY A 92 4.45 -4.74 -18.93
CA GLY A 92 3.44 -5.25 -17.99
C GLY A 92 3.60 -4.72 -16.57
N ARG A 93 4.85 -4.60 -16.08
CA ARG A 93 5.12 -3.96 -14.79
C ARG A 93 4.76 -2.47 -14.79
N MET A 94 5.02 -1.75 -15.88
CA MET A 94 4.64 -0.35 -16.02
C MET A 94 3.12 -0.18 -16.00
N ALA A 95 2.39 -0.96 -16.80
CA ALA A 95 0.93 -0.92 -16.83
C ALA A 95 0.31 -1.24 -15.45
N PHE A 96 0.91 -2.16 -14.69
CA PHE A 96 0.46 -2.45 -13.34
C PHE A 96 0.73 -1.28 -12.36
N ALA A 97 1.89 -0.61 -12.49
CA ALA A 97 2.21 0.56 -11.67
C ALA A 97 1.25 1.73 -11.96
N GLU A 98 0.89 1.96 -13.22
CA GLU A 98 -0.13 2.94 -13.62
C GLU A 98 -1.49 2.59 -13.01
N LYS A 99 -1.93 1.34 -13.13
CA LYS A 99 -3.19 0.86 -12.53
C LYS A 99 -3.22 1.04 -11.01
N MET A 100 -2.11 0.77 -10.33
CA MET A 100 -1.98 1.02 -8.89
C MET A 100 -2.11 2.51 -8.55
N ALA A 101 -1.47 3.39 -9.32
CA ALA A 101 -1.53 4.84 -9.11
C ALA A 101 -2.97 5.38 -9.31
N ASP A 102 -3.63 4.97 -10.39
CA ASP A 102 -5.03 5.34 -10.68
C ASP A 102 -5.99 4.85 -9.60
N THR A 103 -5.84 3.60 -9.19
CA THR A 103 -6.66 3.01 -8.14
C THR A 103 -6.47 3.73 -6.80
N ARG A 104 -5.23 4.09 -6.47
CA ARG A 104 -4.92 4.88 -5.27
C ARG A 104 -5.54 6.27 -5.34
N LEU A 105 -5.42 6.95 -6.47
CA LEU A 105 -6.00 8.28 -6.69
C LEU A 105 -7.52 8.24 -6.56
N ALA A 106 -8.18 7.25 -7.16
CA ALA A 106 -9.62 7.05 -7.04
C ALA A 106 -10.05 6.84 -5.58
N GLY A 107 -9.31 6.01 -4.83
CA GLY A 107 -9.54 5.80 -3.41
C GLY A 107 -9.41 7.07 -2.58
N LEU A 108 -8.35 7.87 -2.80
CA LEU A 108 -8.16 9.14 -2.11
C LEU A 108 -9.31 10.11 -2.38
N LYS A 109 -9.73 10.27 -3.64
CA LYS A 109 -10.87 11.12 -4.02
C LYS A 109 -12.18 10.68 -3.38
N ALA A 110 -12.39 9.38 -3.20
CA ALA A 110 -13.59 8.85 -2.55
C ALA A 110 -13.60 9.11 -1.03
N VAL A 111 -12.44 9.10 -0.39
CA VAL A 111 -12.29 9.26 1.07
C VAL A 111 -12.19 10.72 1.48
N GLU A 112 -11.60 11.58 0.65
CA GLU A 112 -11.33 13.00 0.94
C GLU A 112 -12.53 13.77 1.50
N PRO A 113 -13.74 13.73 0.91
CA PRO A 113 -14.87 14.49 1.44
C PRO A 113 -15.32 14.03 2.83
N LYS A 114 -15.15 12.74 3.14
CA LYS A 114 -15.48 12.20 4.47
C LYS A 114 -14.41 12.55 5.50
N LEU A 115 -13.15 12.55 5.09
CA LEU A 115 -12.04 13.03 5.91
C LEU A 115 -12.21 14.52 6.24
N GLN A 116 -12.55 15.33 5.23
CA GLN A 116 -12.78 16.76 5.42
C GLN A 116 -13.94 17.01 6.40
N ALA A 117 -15.08 16.33 6.21
CA ALA A 117 -16.23 16.47 7.08
C ALA A 117 -15.91 16.06 8.54
N PHE A 118 -15.20 14.96 8.73
CA PHE A 118 -14.73 14.56 10.06
C PHE A 118 -13.79 15.60 10.66
N TYR A 119 -12.77 16.04 9.93
CA TYR A 119 -11.79 17.01 10.40
C TYR A 119 -12.43 18.35 10.76
N ASP A 120 -13.40 18.83 9.96
CA ASP A 120 -14.10 20.08 10.22
C ASP A 120 -14.98 20.01 11.49
N SER A 121 -15.45 18.82 11.85
CA SER A 121 -16.23 18.61 13.09
C SER A 121 -15.38 18.69 14.36
N LEU A 122 -14.04 18.61 14.26
CA LEU A 122 -13.12 18.63 15.39
C LEU A 122 -12.88 20.06 15.91
N ASP A 123 -12.75 20.21 17.22
CA ASP A 123 -12.26 21.46 17.82
C ASP A 123 -10.74 21.62 17.63
N ALA A 124 -10.21 22.77 18.02
CA ALA A 124 -8.78 23.11 17.82
C ALA A 124 -7.82 22.15 18.53
N ASN A 125 -8.17 21.67 19.75
CA ASN A 125 -7.35 20.73 20.50
C ASN A 125 -7.41 19.34 19.90
N GLN A 126 -8.60 18.91 19.47
CA GLN A 126 -8.80 17.64 18.78
C GLN A 126 -8.04 17.61 17.43
N LYS A 127 -8.11 18.69 16.64
CA LYS A 127 -7.32 18.83 15.38
C LYS A 127 -5.84 18.68 15.65
N LYS A 128 -5.30 19.42 16.62
CA LYS A 128 -3.90 19.31 17.00
C LYS A 128 -3.53 17.88 17.42
N ALA A 129 -4.35 17.23 18.23
CA ALA A 129 -4.12 15.85 18.66
C ALA A 129 -4.24 14.84 17.50
N PHE A 130 -5.14 15.07 16.55
CA PHE A 130 -5.30 14.25 15.35
C PHE A 130 -4.08 14.36 14.45
N ASP A 131 -3.62 15.59 14.15
CA ASP A 131 -2.47 15.86 13.27
C ASP A 131 -1.16 15.33 13.83
N THR A 132 -1.00 15.34 15.16
CA THR A 132 0.22 14.86 15.83
C THR A 132 0.17 13.37 16.20
N GLY A 133 -0.98 12.75 16.14
CA GLY A 133 -1.22 11.39 16.62
C GLY A 133 -0.68 10.25 15.77
N GLY A 134 0.02 10.55 14.70
CA GLY A 134 0.73 9.59 13.86
C GLY A 134 2.21 9.40 14.20
N ARG A 135 2.72 10.02 15.28
CA ARG A 135 4.11 9.90 15.73
C ARG A 135 4.20 9.12 17.02
#